data_6860310e1b9bc9d7ffe9a544d3ddad76
#
_entry.id   6860310e1b9bc9d7ffe9a544d3ddad76
#
_cell.length_a   1.000
_cell.length_b   1.000
_cell.length_c   1.000
_cell.angle_alpha   90.00
_cell.angle_beta   90.00
_cell.angle_gamma   90.00
#
_symmetry.space_group_name_H-M   'P 1'
#
loop_
_entity.id
_entity.type
_entity.pdbx_description
1 polymer ?
#
loop_
_entity_poly.entity_id
_entity_poly.type
_entity_poly.pdbx_seq_one_letter_code
_entity_poly.pdbx_strand_id
1 'polypeptide(L)' 'MKWIYARALFSDPGATLDDLREAVTTLEDAERTTRRVFGGTHPVAVAIKANLQSARAVLRADLSVREHFRERLNAAA' A
#
# COMPACT_ATOMS: atom_id res chain seq x y z
N MET A 1 -13.89 0.57 -9.41
CA MET A 1 -12.47 0.79 -9.71
C MET A 1 -11.59 0.04 -8.72
N LYS A 2 -10.54 -0.60 -9.21
CA LYS A 2 -9.67 -1.45 -8.40
C LYS A 2 -8.94 -0.71 -7.29
N TRP A 3 -8.64 0.57 -7.48
CA TRP A 3 -7.91 1.34 -6.47
C TRP A 3 -8.73 1.59 -5.20
N ILE A 4 -10.07 1.62 -5.29
CA ILE A 4 -10.94 1.74 -4.11
C ILE A 4 -10.84 0.47 -3.27
N TYR A 5 -10.82 -0.68 -3.92
CA TYR A 5 -10.64 -1.98 -3.26
C TYR A 5 -9.26 -2.04 -2.55
N ALA A 6 -8.21 -1.60 -3.24
CA ALA A 6 -6.87 -1.57 -2.66
C ALA A 6 -6.79 -0.66 -1.45
N ARG A 7 -7.47 0.50 -1.51
CA ARG A 7 -7.54 1.42 -0.37
C ARG A 7 -8.21 0.77 0.83
N ALA A 8 -9.30 0.03 0.60
CA ALA A 8 -9.99 -0.69 1.67
C ALA A 8 -9.07 -1.73 2.30
N LEU A 9 -8.27 -2.44 1.52
CA LEU A 9 -7.34 -3.46 2.01
C LEU A 9 -6.30 -2.86 2.97
N PHE A 10 -5.62 -1.78 2.58
CA PHE A 10 -4.58 -1.25 3.45
C PHE A 10 -5.12 -0.46 4.65
N SER A 11 -6.39 -0.07 4.63
CA SER A 11 -7.04 0.62 5.74
C SER A 11 -7.64 -0.35 6.76
N ASP A 12 -7.75 -1.63 6.42
CA ASP A 12 -8.30 -2.65 7.30
C ASP A 12 -7.26 -3.05 8.36
N PRO A 13 -7.57 -2.89 9.66
CA PRO A 13 -6.63 -3.29 10.71
C PRO A 13 -6.35 -4.80 10.75
N GLY A 14 -7.23 -5.60 10.12
CA GLY A 14 -7.02 -7.04 9.98
C GLY A 14 -6.25 -7.45 8.74
N ALA A 15 -5.79 -6.49 7.93
CA ALA A 15 -5.08 -6.79 6.69
C ALA A 15 -3.76 -7.52 6.94
N THR A 16 -3.50 -8.54 6.15
CA THR A 16 -2.25 -9.29 6.20
C THR A 16 -1.18 -8.57 5.37
N LEU A 17 0.08 -9.02 5.51
CA LEU A 17 1.18 -8.51 4.68
C LEU A 17 0.90 -8.71 3.19
N ASP A 18 0.34 -9.85 2.81
CA ASP A 18 -0.01 -10.13 1.43
C ASP A 18 -1.11 -9.19 0.93
N ASP A 19 -2.10 -8.88 1.77
CA ASP A 19 -3.14 -7.90 1.45
C ASP A 19 -2.54 -6.52 1.20
N LEU A 20 -1.59 -6.11 2.02
CA LEU A 20 -0.92 -4.81 1.87
C LEU A 20 -0.11 -4.76 0.58
N ARG A 21 0.60 -5.84 0.25
CA ARG A 21 1.34 -5.94 -1.01
C ARG A 21 0.42 -5.90 -2.21
N GLU A 22 -0.70 -6.59 -2.14
CA GLU A 22 -1.71 -6.56 -3.20
C GLU A 22 -2.27 -5.15 -3.39
N ALA A 23 -2.55 -4.46 -2.29
CA ALA A 23 -3.03 -3.08 -2.34
C ALA A 23 -2.03 -2.16 -3.04
N VAL A 24 -0.74 -2.27 -2.70
CA VAL A 24 0.31 -1.47 -3.34
C VAL A 24 0.38 -1.77 -4.83
N THR A 25 0.39 -3.04 -5.21
CA THR A 25 0.46 -3.45 -6.62
C THR A 25 -0.74 -2.94 -7.40
N THR A 26 -1.95 -3.05 -6.83
CA THR A 26 -3.18 -2.59 -7.47
C THR A 26 -3.15 -1.07 -7.68
N LEU A 27 -2.67 -0.32 -6.68
CA LEU A 27 -2.56 1.13 -6.78
C LEU A 27 -1.49 1.56 -7.78
N GLU A 28 -0.38 0.83 -7.87
CA GLU A 28 0.65 1.10 -8.87
C GLU A 28 0.12 0.93 -10.29
N ASP A 29 -0.64 -0.14 -10.53
CA ASP A 29 -1.27 -0.38 -11.83
C ASP A 29 -2.30 0.70 -12.15
N ALA A 30 -3.11 1.08 -11.17
CA ALA A 30 -4.12 2.13 -11.34
C ALA A 30 -3.47 3.47 -11.64
N GLU A 31 -2.39 3.82 -10.95
CA GLU A 31 -1.64 5.06 -11.21
C GLU A 31 -1.10 5.09 -12.64
N ARG A 32 -0.47 3.98 -13.05
CA ARG A 32 0.11 3.88 -14.40
C ARG A 32 -0.95 4.05 -15.47
N THR A 33 -2.08 3.37 -15.34
CA THR A 33 -3.18 3.44 -16.28
C THR A 33 -3.78 4.84 -16.33
N THR A 34 -4.04 5.43 -15.17
CA THR A 34 -4.64 6.76 -15.07
C THR A 34 -3.72 7.82 -15.65
N ARG A 35 -2.43 7.73 -15.39
CA ARG A 35 -1.45 8.66 -15.95
C ARG A 35 -1.40 8.58 -17.47
N ARG A 36 -1.51 7.38 -18.01
CA ARG A 36 -1.53 7.18 -19.48
C ARG A 36 -2.76 7.78 -20.12
N VAL A 37 -3.92 7.62 -19.48
CA VAL A 37 -5.20 8.06 -20.06
C VAL A 37 -5.47 9.54 -19.80
N PHE A 38 -5.23 10.03 -18.60
CA PHE A 38 -5.64 11.37 -18.17
C PHE A 38 -4.45 12.32 -17.91
N GLY A 39 -3.24 11.80 -17.82
CA GLY A 39 -2.08 12.59 -17.45
C GLY A 39 -1.87 12.64 -15.92
N GLY A 40 -0.67 13.04 -15.51
CA GLY A 40 -0.26 13.00 -14.10
C GLY A 40 -0.89 14.08 -13.22
N THR A 41 -1.50 15.11 -13.81
CA THR A 41 -2.11 16.22 -13.06
C THR A 41 -3.61 16.08 -12.87
N HIS A 42 -4.22 15.05 -13.47
CA HIS A 42 -5.64 14.79 -13.30
C HIS A 42 -5.97 14.52 -11.84
N PRO A 43 -7.10 15.04 -11.28
CA PRO A 43 -7.46 14.82 -9.88
C PRO A 43 -7.49 13.34 -9.46
N VAL A 44 -7.93 12.45 -10.34
CA VAL A 44 -7.96 11.00 -10.06
C VAL A 44 -6.53 10.46 -9.93
N ALA A 45 -5.62 10.90 -10.79
CA ALA A 45 -4.21 10.48 -10.75
C ALA A 45 -3.56 10.97 -9.45
N VAL A 46 -3.84 12.19 -9.04
CA VAL A 46 -3.32 12.75 -7.78
C VAL A 46 -3.85 11.97 -6.58
N ALA A 47 -5.14 11.63 -6.57
CA ALA A 47 -5.75 10.86 -5.50
C ALA A 47 -5.15 9.44 -5.40
N ILE A 48 -4.96 8.78 -6.53
CA ILE A 48 -4.36 7.44 -6.57
C ILE A 48 -2.92 7.49 -6.07
N LYS A 49 -2.16 8.50 -6.47
CA LYS A 49 -0.77 8.68 -6.02
C LYS A 49 -0.71 8.86 -4.50
N ALA A 50 -1.60 9.66 -3.93
CA ALA A 50 -1.67 9.87 -2.49
C ALA A 50 -2.01 8.57 -1.76
N ASN A 51 -2.97 7.81 -2.27
CA ASN A 51 -3.31 6.51 -1.70
C ASN A 51 -2.15 5.52 -1.80
N LEU A 52 -1.41 5.53 -2.90
CA LEU A 52 -0.25 4.68 -3.10
C LEU A 52 0.84 5.00 -2.08
N GLN A 53 1.12 6.28 -1.84
CA GLN A 53 2.09 6.70 -0.84
C GLN A 53 1.67 6.24 0.56
N SER A 54 0.39 6.35 0.90
CA SER A 54 -0.15 5.89 2.17
C SER A 54 -0.02 4.37 2.31
N ALA A 55 -0.34 3.62 1.26
CA ALA A 55 -0.23 2.17 1.26
C ALA A 55 1.21 1.71 1.44
N ARG A 56 2.14 2.37 0.77
CA ARG A 56 3.58 2.07 0.91
C ARG A 56 4.08 2.36 2.32
N ALA A 57 3.61 3.45 2.92
CA ALA A 57 3.97 3.81 4.29
C ALA A 57 3.46 2.76 5.28
N VAL A 58 2.21 2.30 5.12
CA VAL A 58 1.63 1.25 5.96
C VAL A 58 2.41 -0.06 5.81
N LEU A 59 2.72 -0.45 4.57
CA LEU A 59 3.49 -1.66 4.30
C LEU A 59 4.88 -1.59 4.94
N ARG A 60 5.55 -0.46 4.81
CA ARG A 60 6.88 -0.26 5.40
C ARG A 60 6.84 -0.34 6.92
N ALA A 61 5.84 0.29 7.54
CA ALA A 61 5.67 0.25 8.98
C ALA A 61 5.39 -1.17 9.48
N ASP A 62 4.55 -1.93 8.76
CA ASP A 62 4.23 -3.31 9.09
C ASP A 62 5.47 -4.20 9.02
N LEU A 63 6.26 -4.07 7.97
CA LEU A 63 7.51 -4.83 7.81
C LEU A 63 8.52 -4.47 8.91
N SER A 64 8.62 -3.21 9.27
CA SER A 64 9.50 -2.73 10.32
C SER A 64 9.12 -3.33 11.67
N VAL A 65 7.84 -3.35 12.00
CA VAL A 65 7.32 -3.94 13.24
C VAL A 65 7.61 -5.44 13.29
N ARG A 66 7.39 -6.15 12.18
CA ARG A 66 7.64 -7.59 12.10
C ARG A 66 9.12 -7.92 12.27
N GLU A 67 9.99 -7.11 11.66
CA GLU A 67 11.44 -7.28 11.79
C GLU A 67 11.88 -7.04 13.22
N HIS A 68 11.40 -5.97 13.86
CA HIS A 68 11.72 -5.66 15.24
C HIS A 68 11.25 -6.77 16.20
N PHE A 69 10.06 -7.30 15.98
CA PHE A 69 9.51 -8.40 16.76
C PHE A 69 10.36 -9.66 16.62
N ARG A 70 10.80 -9.97 15.39
CA ARG A 70 11.68 -11.11 15.12
C ARG A 70 13.01 -10.98 15.86
N GLU A 71 13.61 -9.80 15.84
CA GLU A 71 14.86 -9.54 16.54
C GLU A 71 14.71 -9.74 18.04
N ARG A 72 13.61 -9.29 18.62
CA ARG A 72 13.33 -9.47 20.03
C ARG A 72 13.15 -10.94 20.39
N LEU A 73 12.47 -11.71 19.56
CA LEU A 73 12.32 -13.15 19.77
C LEU A 73 13.66 -13.87 19.70
N ASN A 74 14.51 -13.52 18.74
CA ASN A 74 15.83 -14.10 18.61
C ASN A 74 16.73 -13.74 19.81
N ALA A 75 16.64 -12.52 20.30
CA ALA A 75 17.40 -12.09 21.46
C ALA A 75 16.95 -12.80 22.74
N ALA A 76 15.67 -13.15 22.83
CA ALA A 76 15.13 -13.87 23.98
C ALA A 76 15.47 -15.36 23.97
N ALA A 77 15.81 -15.88 22.82
CA ALA A 77 16.23 -17.28 22.68
C ALA A 77 17.71 -17.43 22.98
#